data_ee73624cb63374dc73a007a862bfe01c
#
_entry.id   ee73624cb63374dc73a007a862bfe01c
#
_cell.length_a   1.000
_cell.length_b   1.000
_cell.length_c   1.000
_cell.angle_alpha   90.00
_cell.angle_beta   90.00
_cell.angle_gamma   90.00
#
_symmetry.space_group_name_H-M   'P 1'
#
loop_
_entity.id
_entity.type
_entity.pdbx_description
1 polymer ?
#
loop_
_entity_poly.entity_id
_entity_poly.type
_entity_poly.pdbx_seq_one_letter_code
_entity_poly.pdbx_strand_id
1 'polypeptide(L)'
;RDESYPIVCGGGPCAYNAEPVADIFDFFMLGEGEDSIHEVVEEYVKWKKSGKKNKRDYLEAIAEIEGIYVPSFYDVEYNDDNTVKSVTPNNPHAKPKVRKRIMKDFNATYAPETIIVPFGEVVHDRVMLEVMRGCLRGCRFCQAGYIYRPLRERKPERLLGIAENLLACSGYDEISLSSLSTSDFSGLRDLTDGLLKITEEKKIGLSLPSLRIDNFSLELMEKVQKVRKTGITFAPEAGTQRLRDVINKNINEEDIINSTNMLFRGGW
;
A
#
# COMPACT_ATOMS: atom_id res chain seq x y z
N ARG A 1 13.73 -23.29 16.32
CA ARG A 1 12.41 -23.63 16.86
C ARG A 1 12.04 -25.03 16.37
N ASP A 2 11.47 -25.85 17.22
CA ASP A 2 11.04 -27.19 16.89
C ASP A 2 9.56 -27.25 16.47
N GLU A 3 9.06 -28.47 16.23
CA GLU A 3 7.69 -28.72 15.77
C GLU A 3 6.60 -28.31 16.78
N SER A 4 6.94 -28.08 18.06
CA SER A 4 6.00 -27.68 19.11
C SER A 4 5.63 -26.20 19.07
N TYR A 5 6.47 -25.35 18.48
CA TYR A 5 6.20 -23.92 18.37
C TYR A 5 5.13 -23.62 17.30
N PRO A 6 4.37 -22.53 17.44
CA PRO A 6 3.46 -22.09 16.39
C PRO A 6 4.22 -21.73 15.10
N ILE A 7 3.54 -21.80 13.98
CA ILE A 7 4.04 -21.28 12.71
C ILE A 7 4.04 -19.75 12.78
N VAL A 8 5.16 -19.14 12.40
CA VAL A 8 5.33 -17.69 12.38
C VAL A 8 5.49 -17.23 10.94
N CYS A 9 4.58 -16.36 10.49
CA CYS A 9 4.62 -15.80 9.15
C CYS A 9 4.84 -14.29 9.19
N GLY A 10 5.49 -13.77 8.17
CA GLY A 10 5.71 -12.34 7.95
C GLY A 10 5.09 -11.87 6.66
N GLY A 11 4.77 -10.57 6.58
CA GLY A 11 4.25 -9.93 5.37
C GLY A 11 4.42 -8.41 5.41
N GLY A 12 3.86 -7.73 4.42
CA GLY A 12 3.95 -6.29 4.28
C GLY A 12 5.23 -5.80 3.59
N PRO A 13 5.46 -4.48 3.50
CA PRO A 13 6.55 -3.92 2.69
C PRO A 13 7.94 -4.33 3.17
N CYS A 14 8.16 -4.55 4.47
CA CYS A 14 9.45 -4.96 5.00
C CYS A 14 9.82 -6.42 4.67
N ALA A 15 8.84 -7.26 4.34
CA ALA A 15 9.07 -8.66 3.97
C ALA A 15 9.90 -8.84 2.68
N TYR A 16 10.03 -7.79 1.85
CA TYR A 16 10.89 -7.80 0.68
C TYR A 16 12.39 -7.83 1.02
N ASN A 17 12.74 -7.55 2.27
CA ASN A 17 14.08 -7.75 2.82
C ASN A 17 13.98 -8.70 4.00
N ALA A 18 13.67 -9.97 3.73
CA ALA A 18 13.36 -10.99 4.71
C ALA A 18 14.59 -11.53 5.47
N GLU A 19 15.77 -11.54 4.83
CA GLU A 19 16.98 -12.21 5.33
C GLU A 19 17.43 -11.78 6.73
N PRO A 20 17.38 -10.50 7.12
CA PRO A 20 17.77 -10.09 8.47
C PRO A 20 16.97 -10.75 9.60
N VAL A 21 15.81 -11.29 9.31
CA VAL A 21 14.88 -11.94 10.26
C VAL A 21 14.50 -13.36 9.84
N ALA A 22 15.17 -13.93 8.86
CA ALA A 22 14.88 -15.24 8.28
C ALA A 22 14.82 -16.37 9.33
N ASP A 23 15.70 -16.35 10.33
CA ASP A 23 15.76 -17.35 11.40
C ASP A 23 14.55 -17.32 12.36
N ILE A 24 13.78 -16.23 12.34
CA ILE A 24 12.63 -16.04 13.24
C ILE A 24 11.33 -16.47 12.58
N PHE A 25 11.21 -16.35 11.26
CA PHE A 25 10.00 -16.64 10.51
C PHE A 25 10.07 -18.00 9.81
N ASP A 26 8.96 -18.71 9.77
CA ASP A 26 8.84 -19.96 9.00
C ASP A 26 8.61 -19.66 7.52
N PHE A 27 7.86 -18.61 7.20
CA PHE A 27 7.68 -18.13 5.82
C PHE A 27 7.28 -16.66 5.76
N PHE A 28 7.42 -16.07 4.57
CA PHE A 28 6.95 -14.72 4.25
C PHE A 28 5.97 -14.75 3.09
N MET A 29 4.98 -13.86 3.17
CA MET A 29 4.04 -13.56 2.10
C MET A 29 4.46 -12.27 1.41
N LEU A 30 4.97 -12.36 0.18
CA LEU A 30 5.46 -11.23 -0.61
C LEU A 30 4.37 -10.75 -1.56
N GLY A 31 3.96 -9.51 -1.39
CA GLY A 31 2.94 -8.89 -2.24
C GLY A 31 1.61 -8.71 -1.55
N GLU A 32 0.54 -8.88 -2.31
CA GLU A 32 -0.83 -8.63 -1.89
C GLU A 32 -1.45 -9.89 -1.28
N GLY A 33 -2.10 -9.70 -0.13
CA GLY A 33 -2.54 -10.81 0.71
C GLY A 33 -3.96 -11.31 0.44
N GLU A 34 -4.78 -10.59 -0.31
CA GLU A 34 -6.22 -10.82 -0.40
C GLU A 34 -6.58 -12.26 -0.82
N ASP A 35 -5.91 -12.79 -1.85
CA ASP A 35 -6.12 -14.18 -2.28
C ASP A 35 -5.16 -15.14 -1.57
N SER A 36 -3.88 -14.74 -1.45
CA SER A 36 -2.84 -15.64 -0.95
C SER A 36 -3.05 -16.06 0.51
N ILE A 37 -3.68 -15.23 1.33
CA ILE A 37 -4.02 -15.62 2.70
C ILE A 37 -5.02 -16.79 2.75
N HIS A 38 -5.99 -16.80 1.84
CA HIS A 38 -6.95 -17.89 1.75
C HIS A 38 -6.25 -19.18 1.32
N GLU A 39 -5.41 -19.13 0.29
CA GLU A 39 -4.64 -20.28 -0.18
C GLU A 39 -3.75 -20.88 0.94
N VAL A 40 -3.04 -20.02 1.66
CA VAL A 40 -2.16 -20.40 2.78
C VAL A 40 -2.97 -21.03 3.93
N VAL A 41 -4.12 -20.46 4.29
CA VAL A 41 -4.99 -20.98 5.35
C VAL A 41 -5.64 -22.30 4.93
N GLU A 42 -6.06 -22.44 3.68
CA GLU A 42 -6.60 -23.70 3.17
C GLU A 42 -5.57 -24.84 3.27
N GLU A 43 -4.32 -24.61 2.88
CA GLU A 43 -3.23 -25.59 3.03
C GLU A 43 -2.96 -25.90 4.51
N TYR A 44 -3.04 -24.89 5.40
CA TYR A 44 -2.92 -25.11 6.83
C TYR A 44 -4.02 -26.03 7.37
N VAL A 45 -5.26 -25.80 6.95
CA VAL A 45 -6.42 -26.63 7.36
C VAL A 45 -6.27 -28.07 6.83
N LYS A 46 -5.83 -28.24 5.57
CA LYS A 46 -5.55 -29.57 4.99
C LYS A 46 -4.46 -30.29 5.78
N TRP A 47 -3.35 -29.60 6.07
CA TRP A 47 -2.25 -30.15 6.85
C TRP A 47 -2.71 -30.59 8.26
N LYS A 48 -3.45 -29.77 8.98
CA LYS A 48 -3.99 -30.10 10.29
C LYS A 48 -4.91 -31.30 10.25
N LYS A 49 -5.82 -31.41 9.28
CA LYS A 49 -6.76 -32.52 9.10
C LYS A 49 -6.07 -33.84 8.72
N SER A 50 -4.91 -33.76 8.06
CA SER A 50 -4.16 -34.99 7.68
C SER A 50 -3.53 -35.74 8.85
N GLY A 51 -3.50 -35.13 10.04
CA GLY A 51 -2.85 -35.72 11.23
C GLY A 51 -1.31 -35.62 11.18
N LYS A 52 -0.73 -35.08 10.14
CA LYS A 52 0.72 -34.81 10.02
C LYS A 52 1.15 -33.78 11.06
N LYS A 53 2.31 -34.01 11.69
CA LYS A 53 2.87 -33.09 12.70
C LYS A 53 4.07 -32.32 12.20
N ASN A 54 4.73 -32.74 11.11
CA ASN A 54 5.91 -32.12 10.58
C ASN A 54 5.53 -30.81 9.86
N LYS A 55 6.02 -29.70 10.34
CA LYS A 55 5.82 -28.38 9.71
C LYS A 55 6.36 -28.32 8.29
N ARG A 56 7.42 -29.07 8.00
CA ARG A 56 8.03 -29.11 6.68
C ARG A 56 7.03 -29.50 5.60
N ASP A 57 6.13 -30.46 5.87
CA ASP A 57 5.09 -30.89 4.92
C ASP A 57 4.16 -29.70 4.55
N TYR A 58 3.83 -28.86 5.52
CA TYR A 58 3.04 -27.66 5.28
C TYR A 58 3.83 -26.60 4.52
N LEU A 59 5.09 -26.34 4.91
CA LEU A 59 5.95 -25.36 4.24
C LEU A 59 6.21 -25.73 2.77
N GLU A 60 6.39 -27.02 2.47
CA GLU A 60 6.52 -27.51 1.10
C GLU A 60 5.25 -27.27 0.27
N ALA A 61 4.08 -27.50 0.85
CA ALA A 61 2.82 -27.24 0.17
C ALA A 61 2.61 -25.76 -0.15
N ILE A 62 2.88 -24.86 0.80
CA ILE A 62 2.69 -23.42 0.59
C ILE A 62 3.79 -22.79 -0.26
N ALA A 63 4.98 -23.37 -0.36
CA ALA A 63 6.07 -22.85 -1.21
C ALA A 63 5.69 -22.83 -2.71
N GLU A 64 4.70 -23.61 -3.13
CA GLU A 64 4.16 -23.58 -4.49
C GLU A 64 3.24 -22.37 -4.76
N ILE A 65 2.72 -21.74 -3.73
CA ILE A 65 1.84 -20.56 -3.84
C ILE A 65 2.67 -19.36 -4.29
N GLU A 66 2.15 -18.56 -5.22
CA GLU A 66 2.82 -17.36 -5.69
C GLU A 66 2.94 -16.32 -4.56
N GLY A 67 4.15 -15.82 -4.34
CA GLY A 67 4.45 -14.84 -3.28
C GLY A 67 4.93 -15.45 -1.98
N ILE A 68 4.95 -16.76 -1.83
CA ILE A 68 5.46 -17.39 -0.60
C ILE A 68 6.96 -17.61 -0.70
N TYR A 69 7.67 -17.11 0.30
CA TYR A 69 9.10 -17.31 0.51
C TYR A 69 9.31 -18.06 1.83
N VAL A 70 9.92 -19.23 1.77
CA VAL A 70 10.28 -20.07 2.93
C VAL A 70 11.79 -20.02 3.10
N PRO A 71 12.34 -19.21 4.03
CA PRO A 71 13.80 -19.00 4.13
C PRO A 71 14.61 -20.29 4.28
N SER A 72 14.13 -21.24 5.07
CA SER A 72 14.80 -22.54 5.29
C SER A 72 14.94 -23.40 4.03
N PHE A 73 14.31 -23.04 2.92
CA PHE A 73 14.42 -23.72 1.63
C PHE A 73 15.48 -23.11 0.71
N TYR A 74 16.31 -22.20 1.23
CA TYR A 74 17.39 -21.55 0.50
C TYR A 74 18.68 -21.55 1.29
N ASP A 75 19.78 -21.81 0.60
CA ASP A 75 21.11 -21.62 1.12
C ASP A 75 21.62 -20.24 0.69
N VAL A 76 22.02 -19.44 1.66
CA VAL A 76 22.59 -18.10 1.43
C VAL A 76 24.07 -18.15 1.65
N GLU A 77 24.85 -17.85 0.61
CA GLU A 77 26.30 -17.73 0.70
C GLU A 77 26.69 -16.25 0.77
N TYR A 78 27.72 -15.96 1.56
CA TYR A 78 28.25 -14.61 1.73
C TYR A 78 29.67 -14.52 1.19
N ASN A 79 30.05 -13.34 0.72
CA ASN A 79 31.43 -12.97 0.41
C ASN A 79 32.17 -12.64 1.71
N ASP A 80 33.52 -12.49 1.61
CA ASP A 80 34.36 -12.16 2.76
C ASP A 80 34.07 -10.81 3.42
N ASP A 81 33.39 -9.90 2.68
CA ASP A 81 32.90 -8.60 3.15
C ASP A 81 31.48 -8.63 3.72
N ASN A 82 30.92 -9.81 3.94
CA ASN A 82 29.54 -10.06 4.38
C ASN A 82 28.43 -9.61 3.40
N THR A 83 28.74 -9.29 2.16
CA THR A 83 27.71 -9.10 1.15
C THR A 83 27.17 -10.45 0.66
N VAL A 84 25.89 -10.53 0.29
CA VAL A 84 25.28 -11.76 -0.24
C VAL A 84 25.94 -12.12 -1.56
N LYS A 85 26.52 -13.33 -1.64
CA LYS A 85 27.14 -13.90 -2.84
C LYS A 85 26.12 -14.63 -3.70
N SER A 86 25.33 -15.51 -3.08
CA SER A 86 24.29 -16.28 -3.77
C SER A 86 23.14 -16.65 -2.83
N VAL A 87 21.97 -16.85 -3.40
CA VAL A 87 20.79 -17.45 -2.75
C VAL A 87 20.33 -18.58 -3.64
N THR A 88 20.45 -19.82 -3.16
CA THR A 88 20.20 -21.02 -3.97
C THR A 88 19.14 -21.90 -3.31
N PRO A 89 18.08 -22.33 -4.04
CA PRO A 89 17.12 -23.27 -3.50
C PRO A 89 17.78 -24.59 -3.09
N ASN A 90 17.49 -25.07 -1.88
CA ASN A 90 17.90 -26.37 -1.36
C ASN A 90 16.75 -27.36 -1.23
N ASN A 91 15.53 -26.97 -1.65
CA ASN A 91 14.33 -27.78 -1.63
C ASN A 91 13.67 -27.77 -3.01
N PRO A 92 13.14 -28.91 -3.52
CA PRO A 92 12.53 -28.98 -4.86
C PRO A 92 11.27 -28.13 -5.02
N HIS A 93 10.58 -27.76 -3.93
CA HIS A 93 9.42 -26.88 -3.95
C HIS A 93 9.80 -25.37 -3.92
N ALA A 94 11.06 -25.06 -3.65
CA ALA A 94 11.55 -23.69 -3.65
C ALA A 94 11.84 -23.19 -5.07
N LYS A 95 11.30 -22.02 -5.41
CA LYS A 95 11.49 -21.41 -6.74
C LYS A 95 12.78 -20.60 -6.77
N PRO A 96 13.58 -20.64 -7.86
CA PRO A 96 14.80 -19.82 -7.96
C PRO A 96 14.56 -18.31 -7.81
N LYS A 97 13.33 -17.85 -8.09
CA LYS A 97 12.87 -16.48 -7.85
C LYS A 97 11.43 -16.52 -7.36
N VAL A 98 11.20 -15.98 -6.19
CA VAL A 98 9.86 -15.77 -5.69
C VAL A 98 9.26 -14.53 -6.31
N ARG A 99 8.16 -14.69 -7.05
CA ARG A 99 7.39 -13.57 -7.59
C ARG A 99 6.40 -13.11 -6.56
N LYS A 100 6.34 -11.81 -6.31
CA LYS A 100 5.33 -11.25 -5.41
C LYS A 100 3.93 -11.46 -5.96
N ARG A 101 2.97 -11.72 -5.09
CA ARG A 101 1.55 -11.79 -5.43
C ARG A 101 1.03 -10.41 -5.81
N ILE A 102 0.26 -10.33 -6.88
CA ILE A 102 -0.36 -9.10 -7.38
C ILE A 102 -1.83 -9.39 -7.71
N MET A 103 -2.72 -8.58 -7.15
CA MET A 103 -4.13 -8.60 -7.55
C MET A 103 -4.28 -8.03 -8.95
N LYS A 104 -4.68 -8.87 -9.91
CA LYS A 104 -4.79 -8.49 -11.33
C LYS A 104 -5.88 -7.47 -11.57
N ASP A 105 -7.05 -7.69 -10.98
CA ASP A 105 -8.18 -6.75 -11.01
C ASP A 105 -8.33 -6.06 -9.65
N PHE A 106 -7.66 -4.94 -9.50
CA PHE A 106 -7.73 -4.14 -8.27
C PHE A 106 -9.13 -3.57 -8.02
N ASN A 107 -9.91 -3.34 -9.06
CA ASN A 107 -11.27 -2.83 -8.90
C ASN A 107 -12.21 -3.87 -8.28
N ALA A 108 -12.01 -5.16 -8.59
CA ALA A 108 -12.76 -6.26 -8.00
C ALA A 108 -12.22 -6.72 -6.62
N THR A 109 -11.03 -6.27 -6.23
CA THR A 109 -10.41 -6.62 -4.95
C THR A 109 -11.31 -6.23 -3.79
N TYR A 110 -11.34 -7.08 -2.76
CA TYR A 110 -12.11 -6.83 -1.53
C TYR A 110 -11.86 -5.41 -1.00
N ALA A 111 -12.93 -4.75 -0.62
CA ALA A 111 -12.92 -3.53 0.15
C ALA A 111 -14.00 -3.66 1.24
N PRO A 112 -13.74 -3.26 2.49
CA PRO A 112 -14.73 -3.33 3.54
C PRO A 112 -15.93 -2.46 3.19
N GLU A 113 -17.13 -3.01 3.35
CA GLU A 113 -18.39 -2.26 3.22
C GLU A 113 -18.86 -1.73 4.57
N THR A 114 -18.33 -2.31 5.65
CA THR A 114 -18.51 -1.87 7.03
C THR A 114 -17.18 -1.84 7.73
N ILE A 115 -17.00 -0.91 8.66
CA ILE A 115 -15.78 -0.78 9.46
C ILE A 115 -16.11 -0.86 10.94
N ILE A 116 -15.16 -1.37 11.71
CA ILE A 116 -15.21 -1.36 13.15
C ILE A 116 -14.71 0.01 13.61
N VAL A 117 -15.61 0.81 14.18
CA VAL A 117 -15.23 2.11 14.76
C VAL A 117 -14.63 1.85 16.15
N PRO A 118 -13.40 2.25 16.41
CA PRO A 118 -12.77 2.04 17.72
C PRO A 118 -13.46 2.89 18.79
N PHE A 119 -13.55 2.36 20.00
CA PHE A 119 -14.11 3.06 21.15
C PHE A 119 -13.15 4.10 21.75
N GLY A 120 -11.85 3.89 21.58
CA GLY A 120 -10.81 4.83 22.02
C GLY A 120 -10.42 5.82 20.91
N GLU A 121 -9.78 6.90 21.29
CA GLU A 121 -9.24 7.89 20.35
C GLU A 121 -8.19 7.25 19.43
N VAL A 122 -8.28 7.56 18.15
CA VAL A 122 -7.34 7.10 17.10
C VAL A 122 -6.84 8.28 16.27
N VAL A 123 -5.63 8.17 15.77
CA VAL A 123 -4.97 9.24 14.98
C VAL A 123 -5.71 9.50 13.66
N HIS A 124 -6.28 8.47 13.05
CA HIS A 124 -6.99 8.54 11.76
C HIS A 124 -8.49 8.24 11.95
N ASP A 125 -9.19 9.16 12.58
CA ASP A 125 -10.62 9.05 12.87
C ASP A 125 -11.45 9.49 11.65
N ARG A 126 -11.40 8.68 10.58
CA ARG A 126 -12.01 9.01 9.29
C ARG A 126 -12.20 7.79 8.39
N VAL A 127 -13.07 7.92 7.40
CA VAL A 127 -13.18 6.94 6.31
C VAL A 127 -11.97 7.04 5.40
N MET A 128 -11.28 5.92 5.16
CA MET A 128 -10.15 5.83 4.25
C MET A 128 -10.57 5.12 2.95
N LEU A 129 -10.38 5.77 1.81
CA LEU A 129 -10.64 5.19 0.48
C LEU A 129 -9.31 4.93 -0.25
N GLU A 130 -8.95 3.67 -0.39
CA GLU A 130 -7.78 3.27 -1.19
C GLU A 130 -8.13 3.38 -2.68
N VAL A 131 -7.67 4.46 -3.32
CA VAL A 131 -8.01 4.78 -4.71
C VAL A 131 -7.14 4.07 -5.72
N MET A 132 -5.87 3.85 -5.38
CA MET A 132 -4.92 3.16 -6.25
C MET A 132 -3.78 2.52 -5.46
N ARG A 133 -3.15 1.51 -6.04
CA ARG A 133 -1.90 0.90 -5.57
C ARG A 133 -0.79 1.10 -6.58
N GLY A 134 0.42 1.31 -6.07
CA GLY A 134 1.60 1.59 -6.87
C GLY A 134 1.84 3.08 -7.08
N CYS A 135 2.99 3.38 -7.70
CA CYS A 135 3.38 4.73 -8.06
C CYS A 135 4.19 4.68 -9.37
N LEU A 136 3.86 5.56 -10.32
CA LEU A 136 4.57 5.67 -11.60
C LEU A 136 5.88 6.46 -11.47
N ARG A 137 6.02 7.21 -10.38
CA ARG A 137 7.18 8.06 -10.17
C ARG A 137 8.42 7.22 -9.86
N GLY A 138 9.56 7.69 -10.27
CA GLY A 138 10.83 6.97 -10.14
C GLY A 138 11.77 7.63 -9.15
N CYS A 139 11.29 8.21 -8.06
CA CYS A 139 12.14 8.83 -7.03
C CYS A 139 13.15 7.81 -6.50
N ARG A 140 14.45 8.12 -6.60
CA ARG A 140 15.52 7.14 -6.33
C ARG A 140 15.63 6.69 -4.89
N PHE A 141 15.15 7.50 -3.95
CA PHE A 141 15.13 7.17 -2.53
C PHE A 141 13.89 6.35 -2.10
N CYS A 142 12.87 6.22 -2.97
CA CYS A 142 11.58 5.70 -2.59
C CYS A 142 11.43 4.21 -2.92
N GLN A 143 11.52 3.35 -1.92
CA GLN A 143 11.30 1.91 -2.07
C GLN A 143 9.85 1.58 -2.50
N ALA A 144 8.87 2.36 -2.07
CA ALA A 144 7.46 2.15 -2.41
C ALA A 144 7.20 2.16 -3.92
N GLY A 145 7.93 2.98 -4.69
CA GLY A 145 7.86 3.01 -6.15
C GLY A 145 8.29 1.70 -6.82
N TYR A 146 9.00 0.83 -6.13
CA TYR A 146 9.40 -0.50 -6.59
C TYR A 146 8.51 -1.60 -6.03
N ILE A 147 8.25 -1.58 -4.73
CA ILE A 147 7.49 -2.63 -4.03
C ILE A 147 6.07 -2.74 -4.56
N TYR A 148 5.38 -1.61 -4.79
CA TYR A 148 3.95 -1.59 -5.10
C TYR A 148 3.63 -1.53 -6.61
N ARG A 149 4.61 -1.61 -7.50
CA ARG A 149 4.33 -1.73 -8.94
C ARG A 149 3.71 -3.07 -9.30
N PRO A 150 2.83 -3.11 -10.33
CA PRO A 150 2.39 -2.05 -11.23
C PRO A 150 1.37 -1.11 -10.59
N LEU A 151 1.13 0.06 -11.22
CA LEU A 151 0.03 0.95 -10.87
C LEU A 151 -1.30 0.29 -11.24
N ARG A 152 -2.26 0.32 -10.32
CA ARG A 152 -3.64 -0.13 -10.53
C ARG A 152 -4.58 0.78 -9.78
N GLU A 153 -5.70 1.11 -10.41
CA GLU A 153 -6.67 2.07 -9.91
C GLU A 153 -8.02 1.42 -9.70
N ARG A 154 -8.79 1.90 -8.72
CA ARG A 154 -10.22 1.60 -8.61
C ARG A 154 -11.02 2.60 -9.42
N LYS A 155 -12.13 2.15 -9.99
CA LYS A 155 -13.05 3.02 -10.70
C LYS A 155 -13.77 3.98 -9.73
N PRO A 156 -13.98 5.25 -10.12
CA PRO A 156 -14.69 6.22 -9.28
C PRO A 156 -16.06 5.73 -8.79
N GLU A 157 -16.85 5.05 -9.64
CA GLU A 157 -18.17 4.55 -9.29
C GLU A 157 -18.09 3.51 -8.15
N ARG A 158 -17.08 2.63 -8.17
CA ARG A 158 -16.86 1.65 -7.09
C ARG A 158 -16.49 2.36 -5.79
N LEU A 159 -15.62 3.37 -5.86
CA LEU A 159 -15.18 4.16 -4.71
C LEU A 159 -16.33 4.96 -4.09
N LEU A 160 -17.23 5.52 -4.90
CA LEU A 160 -18.42 6.23 -4.40
C LEU A 160 -19.35 5.27 -3.62
N GLY A 161 -19.61 4.07 -4.15
CA GLY A 161 -20.41 3.08 -3.43
C GLY A 161 -19.77 2.64 -2.10
N ILE A 162 -18.45 2.45 -2.07
CA ILE A 162 -17.70 2.14 -0.83
C ILE A 162 -17.84 3.31 0.15
N ALA A 163 -17.67 4.56 -0.30
CA ALA A 163 -17.77 5.74 0.55
C ALA A 163 -19.16 5.87 1.20
N GLU A 164 -20.22 5.68 0.43
CA GLU A 164 -21.60 5.74 0.94
C GLU A 164 -21.84 4.70 2.04
N ASN A 165 -21.42 3.45 1.81
CA ASN A 165 -21.58 2.37 2.78
C ASN A 165 -20.78 2.64 4.06
N LEU A 166 -19.52 3.05 3.93
CA LEU A 166 -18.66 3.33 5.08
C LEU A 166 -19.15 4.54 5.89
N LEU A 167 -19.63 5.60 5.25
CA LEU A 167 -20.23 6.74 5.93
C LEU A 167 -21.52 6.37 6.66
N ALA A 168 -22.34 5.52 6.05
CA ALA A 168 -23.61 5.10 6.65
C ALA A 168 -23.42 4.26 7.91
N CYS A 169 -22.34 3.46 7.98
CA CYS A 169 -22.12 2.55 9.10
C CYS A 169 -21.19 3.10 10.19
N SER A 170 -20.36 4.13 9.92
CA SER A 170 -19.34 4.59 10.85
C SER A 170 -19.69 5.84 11.63
N GLY A 171 -20.47 6.76 11.03
CA GLY A 171 -20.75 8.08 11.61
C GLY A 171 -19.56 9.05 11.53
N TYR A 172 -18.49 8.73 10.80
CA TYR A 172 -17.36 9.63 10.59
C TYR A 172 -17.74 10.88 9.81
N ASP A 173 -17.11 12.00 10.14
CA ASP A 173 -17.32 13.33 9.53
C ASP A 173 -16.20 13.74 8.56
N GLU A 174 -15.30 12.81 8.23
CA GLU A 174 -14.22 13.02 7.26
C GLU A 174 -14.00 11.78 6.37
N ILE A 175 -13.75 12.03 5.09
CA ILE A 175 -13.23 11.05 4.12
C ILE A 175 -11.82 11.46 3.73
N SER A 176 -10.91 10.50 3.69
CA SER A 176 -9.56 10.70 3.16
C SER A 176 -9.27 9.70 2.04
N LEU A 177 -8.70 10.17 0.94
CA LEU A 177 -8.20 9.28 -0.10
C LEU A 177 -6.87 8.67 0.35
N SER A 178 -6.62 7.43 -0.02
CA SER A 178 -5.37 6.74 0.30
C SER A 178 -4.67 6.28 -0.97
N SER A 179 -3.45 6.76 -1.17
CA SER A 179 -2.56 6.35 -2.26
C SER A 179 -1.14 6.85 -2.01
N LEU A 180 -0.20 6.40 -2.85
CA LEU A 180 1.18 6.90 -2.85
C LEU A 180 1.33 8.25 -3.60
N SER A 181 0.36 8.63 -4.42
CA SER A 181 0.36 9.88 -5.19
C SER A 181 -1.05 10.20 -5.68
N THR A 182 -1.86 10.81 -4.82
CA THR A 182 -3.29 11.05 -5.08
C THR A 182 -3.54 11.91 -6.32
N SER A 183 -2.68 12.90 -6.57
CA SER A 183 -2.79 13.74 -7.77
C SER A 183 -2.48 13.02 -9.09
N ASP A 184 -1.92 11.81 -9.04
CA ASP A 184 -1.69 10.97 -10.23
C ASP A 184 -2.84 9.99 -10.49
N PHE A 185 -3.86 9.94 -9.65
CA PHE A 185 -5.04 9.12 -9.87
C PHE A 185 -5.87 9.65 -11.05
N SER A 186 -6.09 8.80 -12.06
CA SER A 186 -6.73 9.22 -13.32
C SER A 186 -8.18 9.65 -13.14
N GLY A 187 -8.89 9.04 -12.20
CA GLY A 187 -10.29 9.33 -11.85
C GLY A 187 -10.47 10.40 -10.78
N LEU A 188 -9.44 11.20 -10.43
CA LEU A 188 -9.49 12.10 -9.29
C LEU A 188 -10.62 13.14 -9.38
N ARG A 189 -10.84 13.76 -10.55
CA ARG A 189 -11.90 14.77 -10.75
C ARG A 189 -13.28 14.14 -10.60
N ASP A 190 -13.53 13.06 -11.29
CA ASP A 190 -14.85 12.37 -11.28
C ASP A 190 -15.18 11.89 -9.87
N LEU A 191 -14.21 11.29 -9.19
CA LEU A 191 -14.36 10.87 -7.80
C LEU A 191 -14.64 12.05 -6.88
N THR A 192 -13.87 13.14 -6.99
CA THR A 192 -14.04 14.31 -6.12
C THR A 192 -15.40 14.97 -6.35
N ASP A 193 -15.82 15.16 -7.60
CA ASP A 193 -17.14 15.75 -7.91
C ASP A 193 -18.28 14.85 -7.42
N GLY A 194 -18.12 13.53 -7.45
CA GLY A 194 -19.06 12.57 -6.87
C GLY A 194 -19.10 12.62 -5.35
N LEU A 195 -17.95 12.61 -4.70
CA LEU A 195 -17.85 12.69 -3.23
C LEU A 195 -18.41 14.02 -2.70
N LEU A 196 -18.18 15.15 -3.37
CA LEU A 196 -18.69 16.44 -2.94
C LEU A 196 -20.22 16.47 -2.90
N LYS A 197 -20.93 15.79 -3.82
CA LYS A 197 -22.39 15.68 -3.77
C LYS A 197 -22.87 14.99 -2.48
N ILE A 198 -22.12 14.00 -2.01
CA ILE A 198 -22.43 13.26 -0.77
C ILE A 198 -22.04 14.08 0.46
N THR A 199 -20.87 14.72 0.42
CA THR A 199 -20.24 15.33 1.58
C THR A 199 -20.74 16.74 1.87
N GLU A 200 -21.08 17.55 0.86
CA GLU A 200 -21.58 18.93 1.04
C GLU A 200 -22.91 18.94 1.81
N GLU A 201 -23.83 18.05 1.46
CA GLU A 201 -25.13 17.93 2.13
C GLU A 201 -24.99 17.50 3.61
N LYS A 202 -24.13 16.51 3.85
CA LYS A 202 -23.92 15.92 5.18
C LYS A 202 -22.89 16.66 6.03
N LYS A 203 -22.25 17.72 5.50
CA LYS A 203 -21.16 18.48 6.16
C LYS A 203 -19.93 17.61 6.51
N ILE A 204 -19.62 16.63 5.68
CA ILE A 204 -18.49 15.73 5.84
C ILE A 204 -17.25 16.33 5.16
N GLY A 205 -16.11 16.37 5.85
CA GLY A 205 -14.84 16.86 5.31
C GLY A 205 -14.25 15.89 4.27
N LEU A 206 -13.60 16.43 3.24
CA LEU A 206 -12.84 15.64 2.27
C LEU A 206 -11.36 16.01 2.35
N SER A 207 -10.50 15.03 2.54
CA SER A 207 -9.05 15.19 2.63
C SER A 207 -8.35 14.49 1.45
N LEU A 208 -7.44 15.23 0.81
CA LEU A 208 -6.65 14.76 -0.33
C LEU A 208 -5.16 14.73 0.07
N PRO A 209 -4.68 13.66 0.72
CA PRO A 209 -3.27 13.54 1.07
C PRO A 209 -2.41 13.20 -0.15
N SER A 210 -1.10 13.27 0.03
CA SER A 210 -0.11 12.87 -0.99
C SER A 210 -0.24 13.62 -2.32
N LEU A 211 -0.57 14.92 -2.23
CA LEU A 211 -0.59 15.79 -3.39
C LEU A 211 0.83 16.14 -3.84
N ARG A 212 1.03 16.18 -5.14
CA ARG A 212 2.31 16.58 -5.74
C ARG A 212 2.25 18.05 -6.18
N ILE A 213 3.36 18.73 -6.01
CA ILE A 213 3.53 20.15 -6.38
C ILE A 213 3.32 20.36 -7.89
N ASP A 214 3.89 19.47 -8.71
CA ASP A 214 3.85 19.53 -10.17
C ASP A 214 2.49 19.20 -10.80
N ASN A 215 1.55 18.69 -10.00
CA ASN A 215 0.18 18.37 -10.44
C ASN A 215 -0.86 18.94 -9.45
N PHE A 216 -0.60 20.13 -8.95
CA PHE A 216 -1.50 20.81 -8.02
C PHE A 216 -2.60 21.58 -8.76
N SER A 217 -3.87 21.46 -8.32
CA SER A 217 -5.02 22.17 -8.86
C SER A 217 -5.71 22.99 -7.77
N LEU A 218 -5.62 24.33 -7.89
CA LEU A 218 -6.30 25.24 -6.96
C LEU A 218 -7.82 25.07 -7.04
N GLU A 219 -8.37 24.94 -8.26
CA GLU A 219 -9.81 24.71 -8.47
C GLU A 219 -10.32 23.50 -7.68
N LEU A 220 -9.56 22.38 -7.71
CA LEU A 220 -9.91 21.19 -6.95
C LEU A 220 -9.90 21.46 -5.45
N MET A 221 -8.89 22.18 -4.98
CA MET A 221 -8.77 22.50 -3.55
C MET A 221 -9.85 23.48 -3.08
N GLU A 222 -10.23 24.46 -3.88
CA GLU A 222 -11.34 25.37 -3.59
C GLU A 222 -12.66 24.63 -3.48
N LYS A 223 -12.89 23.61 -4.30
CA LYS A 223 -14.08 22.75 -4.18
C LYS A 223 -14.05 21.95 -2.86
N VAL A 224 -12.93 21.31 -2.57
CA VAL A 224 -12.79 20.44 -1.39
C VAL A 224 -12.93 21.21 -0.07
N GLN A 225 -12.43 22.44 0.00
CA GLN A 225 -12.49 23.26 1.22
C GLN A 225 -13.86 23.82 1.57
N LYS A 226 -14.87 23.74 0.69
CA LYS A 226 -16.21 24.32 0.94
C LYS A 226 -16.85 23.85 2.23
N VAL A 227 -16.64 22.59 2.60
CA VAL A 227 -17.15 22.03 3.86
C VAL A 227 -16.18 22.29 4.99
N ARG A 228 -14.91 21.91 4.80
CA ARG A 228 -13.87 22.02 5.84
C ARG A 228 -12.52 22.23 5.17
N LYS A 229 -11.79 23.24 5.61
CA LYS A 229 -10.44 23.49 5.14
C LYS A 229 -9.48 22.50 5.79
N THR A 230 -8.74 21.78 4.97
CA THR A 230 -7.71 20.83 5.42
C THR A 230 -6.31 21.40 5.18
N GLY A 231 -5.33 20.99 5.98
CA GLY A 231 -3.93 21.33 5.74
C GLY A 231 -3.42 20.70 4.43
N ILE A 232 -2.51 21.40 3.76
CA ILE A 232 -1.83 20.89 2.56
C ILE A 232 -0.36 20.73 2.89
N THR A 233 0.19 19.58 2.47
CA THR A 233 1.62 19.27 2.64
C THR A 233 2.23 19.00 1.28
N PHE A 234 3.29 19.72 0.96
CA PHE A 234 4.12 19.48 -0.20
C PHE A 234 5.51 18.98 0.20
N ALA A 235 6.04 18.06 -0.57
CA ALA A 235 7.34 17.46 -0.34
C ALA A 235 8.27 17.63 -1.55
N PRO A 236 9.00 18.76 -1.68
CA PRO A 236 10.03 18.94 -2.71
C PRO A 236 11.25 18.05 -2.47
N GLU A 237 11.45 17.53 -1.26
CA GLU A 237 12.50 16.63 -0.78
C GLU A 237 13.91 17.24 -0.74
N ALA A 238 14.22 18.21 -1.59
CA ALA A 238 15.52 18.88 -1.63
C ALA A 238 15.39 20.36 -1.98
N GLY A 239 16.22 21.19 -1.37
CA GLY A 239 16.19 22.64 -1.53
C GLY A 239 16.77 23.14 -2.87
N THR A 240 17.62 22.38 -3.55
CA THR A 240 18.23 22.79 -4.81
C THR A 240 17.71 21.98 -5.99
N GLN A 241 17.62 22.61 -7.17
CA GLN A 241 17.23 21.91 -8.40
C GLN A 241 18.15 20.72 -8.67
N ARG A 242 19.48 20.92 -8.57
CA ARG A 242 20.46 19.85 -8.77
C ARG A 242 20.17 18.61 -7.91
N LEU A 243 19.82 18.77 -6.63
CA LEU A 243 19.50 17.64 -5.77
C LEU A 243 18.16 16.99 -6.12
N ARG A 244 17.14 17.79 -6.48
CA ARG A 244 15.86 17.23 -6.96
C ARG A 244 16.05 16.39 -8.23
N ASP A 245 16.92 16.83 -9.14
CA ASP A 245 17.26 16.07 -10.35
C ASP A 245 18.03 14.78 -10.00
N VAL A 246 19.00 14.87 -9.09
CA VAL A 246 19.77 13.70 -8.62
C VAL A 246 18.87 12.63 -8.03
N ILE A 247 17.87 13.02 -7.22
CA ILE A 247 16.92 12.06 -6.62
C ILE A 247 15.74 11.71 -7.53
N ASN A 248 15.70 12.25 -8.76
CA ASN A 248 14.64 12.05 -9.75
C ASN A 248 13.24 12.43 -9.21
N LYS A 249 13.16 13.58 -8.51
CA LYS A 249 11.87 14.06 -7.96
C LYS A 249 10.97 14.68 -9.01
N ASN A 250 11.52 15.16 -10.13
CA ASN A 250 10.79 15.80 -11.24
C ASN A 250 9.92 17.00 -10.80
N ILE A 251 10.44 17.83 -9.90
CA ILE A 251 9.84 19.08 -9.46
C ILE A 251 10.86 20.17 -9.71
N ASN A 252 10.48 21.21 -10.42
CA ASN A 252 11.34 22.37 -10.66
C ASN A 252 11.04 23.50 -9.66
N GLU A 253 11.87 24.54 -9.68
CA GLU A 253 11.73 25.68 -8.77
C GLU A 253 10.45 26.48 -9.06
N GLU A 254 10.09 26.61 -10.32
CA GLU A 254 8.87 27.30 -10.74
C GLU A 254 7.61 26.61 -10.23
N ASP A 255 7.57 25.27 -10.27
CA ASP A 255 6.47 24.48 -9.69
C ASP A 255 6.28 24.81 -8.21
N ILE A 256 7.37 24.88 -7.45
CA ILE A 256 7.35 25.18 -6.01
C ILE A 256 6.81 26.59 -5.77
N ILE A 257 7.36 27.59 -6.46
CA ILE A 257 6.98 29.00 -6.30
C ILE A 257 5.52 29.20 -6.70
N ASN A 258 5.11 28.69 -7.85
CA ASN A 258 3.75 28.86 -8.37
C ASN A 258 2.72 28.19 -7.46
N SER A 259 2.94 26.94 -7.07
CA SER A 259 2.01 26.22 -6.20
C SER A 259 1.91 26.85 -4.81
N THR A 260 3.03 27.31 -4.25
CA THR A 260 3.04 28.02 -2.96
C THR A 260 2.30 29.36 -3.05
N ASN A 261 2.54 30.15 -4.09
CA ASN A 261 1.83 31.40 -4.32
C ASN A 261 0.32 31.19 -4.50
N MET A 262 -0.08 30.16 -5.24
CA MET A 262 -1.50 29.81 -5.38
C MET A 262 -2.16 29.47 -4.05
N LEU A 263 -1.47 28.70 -3.21
CA LEU A 263 -1.97 28.35 -1.88
C LEU A 263 -2.15 29.58 -0.99
N PHE A 264 -1.14 30.42 -0.87
CA PHE A 264 -1.24 31.65 -0.06
C PHE A 264 -2.33 32.59 -0.55
N ARG A 265 -2.51 32.75 -1.87
CA ARG A 265 -3.61 33.54 -2.44
C ARG A 265 -4.98 32.91 -2.16
N GLY A 266 -5.06 31.57 -2.11
CA GLY A 266 -6.26 30.82 -1.72
C GLY A 266 -6.50 30.81 -0.19
N GLY A 267 -5.61 31.48 0.58
CA GLY A 267 -5.74 31.63 2.03
C GLY A 267 -5.28 30.40 2.84
N TRP A 268 -4.42 29.51 2.29
CA TRP A 268 -3.75 28.44 3.04
C TRP A 268 -2.51 28.96 3.74
#